data_2cfbcb315ff56c03d8045cd43cde7f7a
#
_entry.id   2cfbcb315ff56c03d8045cd43cde7f7a
#
_cell.length_a   1.000
_cell.length_b   1.000
_cell.length_c   1.000
_cell.angle_alpha   90.00
_cell.angle_beta   90.00
_cell.angle_gamma   90.00
#
_symmetry.space_group_name_H-M   'P 1'
#
loop_
_entity.id
_entity.type
_entity.pdbx_description
1 polymer ?
#
loop_
_entity_poly.entity_id
_entity_poly.type
_entity_poly.pdbx_seq_one_letter_code
_entity_poly.pdbx_strand_id
1 'polypeptide(L)'
;MERKLRAYSIIKTLFVLIALATAGCHREVAMPPLPLRNITLSDKFFDVWPTSPTRAFIVGDRGKVLLTEDGGRTFKRIDIGTQLGVFGIQMTDDQNGYLCGQDGLVMRTRDGGKTWKRLDSRTHLFIFGLSFPDTNHGYLVGDRALVMSTTDGGESFIKRQLQRLFPPEISDYALPYEEPVLYSASFVDVDHGWVVGELGRIWATENGGKSWQEQQQSLLPQWKRPLGPNDDARFADFLLPTFFSVSFRDQKHGAACGLEGWVIQTDDGGKTWNFAHQADKPGAPLDTLVPGAVQIPARDPLFSIDLFGGDQGMSTGLTGTVLRLQPNGAWAHDPSVPAVPFPLSQVRFFDATHGWIVGYGTILYTEDGGKTWRYCQG
;
A
#
# COMPACT_ATOMS: atom_id res chain seq x y z
N MET A 1 16.62 -3.08 -25.93
CA MET A 1 15.18 -2.96 -26.20
C MET A 1 14.40 -4.15 -25.63
N GLU A 2 14.73 -5.41 -25.94
CA GLU A 2 14.01 -6.60 -25.42
C GLU A 2 14.04 -6.80 -23.90
N ARG A 3 15.10 -6.39 -23.19
CA ARG A 3 15.17 -6.52 -21.71
C ARG A 3 14.30 -5.53 -20.95
N LYS A 4 14.02 -4.34 -21.52
CA LYS A 4 13.13 -3.33 -20.90
C LYS A 4 11.65 -3.72 -21.02
N LEU A 5 11.27 -4.33 -22.14
CA LEU A 5 9.94 -4.96 -22.30
C LEU A 5 9.75 -6.15 -21.36
N ARG A 6 10.84 -6.87 -21.00
CA ARG A 6 10.78 -7.97 -20.02
C ARG A 6 10.57 -7.48 -18.60
N ALA A 7 11.13 -6.35 -18.18
CA ALA A 7 10.90 -5.79 -16.84
C ALA A 7 9.43 -5.30 -16.69
N TYR A 8 8.89 -4.62 -17.69
CA TYR A 8 7.48 -4.21 -17.72
C TYR A 8 6.52 -5.41 -17.72
N SER A 9 6.90 -6.50 -18.42
CA SER A 9 6.15 -7.75 -18.41
C SER A 9 6.22 -8.47 -17.07
N ILE A 10 7.35 -8.41 -16.36
CA ILE A 10 7.56 -9.11 -15.08
C ILE A 10 6.71 -8.47 -13.97
N ILE A 11 6.56 -7.15 -13.93
CA ILE A 11 5.77 -6.47 -12.89
C ILE A 11 4.27 -6.69 -13.11
N LYS A 12 3.77 -6.59 -14.35
CA LYS A 12 2.40 -7.01 -14.69
C LYS A 12 2.17 -8.50 -14.45
N THR A 13 3.17 -9.33 -14.70
CA THR A 13 3.12 -10.77 -14.47
C THR A 13 3.22 -11.09 -12.98
N LEU A 14 3.86 -10.27 -12.14
CA LEU A 14 3.93 -10.51 -10.69
C LEU A 14 2.54 -10.33 -10.04
N PHE A 15 1.77 -9.31 -10.41
CA PHE A 15 0.38 -9.18 -9.95
C PHE A 15 -0.55 -10.24 -10.58
N VAL A 16 -0.31 -10.65 -11.82
CA VAL A 16 -1.04 -11.75 -12.49
C VAL A 16 -0.53 -13.11 -11.99
N LEU A 17 0.77 -13.30 -11.70
CA LEU A 17 1.34 -14.54 -11.15
C LEU A 17 0.99 -14.73 -9.67
N ILE A 18 0.82 -13.68 -8.89
CA ILE A 18 0.21 -13.80 -7.54
C ILE A 18 -1.24 -14.30 -7.68
N ALA A 19 -1.93 -13.99 -8.77
CA ALA A 19 -3.26 -14.55 -9.08
C ALA A 19 -3.20 -15.97 -9.69
N LEU A 20 -2.10 -16.36 -10.35
CA LEU A 20 -1.97 -17.63 -11.08
C LEU A 20 -1.14 -18.71 -10.36
N ALA A 21 -0.33 -18.35 -9.36
CA ALA A 21 0.50 -19.31 -8.60
C ALA A 21 -0.31 -20.27 -7.69
N THR A 22 -1.64 -20.20 -7.71
CA THR A 22 -2.51 -21.13 -6.95
C THR A 22 -3.06 -22.30 -7.80
N ALA A 23 -2.59 -22.49 -9.03
CA ALA A 23 -2.98 -23.61 -9.89
C ALA A 23 -1.89 -24.68 -9.97
N GLY A 24 -1.45 -25.22 -8.81
CA GLY A 24 -0.44 -26.27 -8.78
C GLY A 24 -0.65 -27.31 -7.69
N CYS A 25 -1.12 -28.48 -8.08
CA CYS A 25 -1.07 -29.77 -7.36
C CYS A 25 -1.83 -29.88 -6.03
N HIS A 26 -3.11 -30.12 -6.08
CA HIS A 26 -3.86 -30.67 -4.96
C HIS A 26 -3.66 -32.18 -4.86
N ARG A 27 -2.97 -32.61 -3.82
CA ARG A 27 -3.15 -33.92 -3.24
C ARG A 27 -4.22 -33.75 -2.15
N GLU A 28 -5.43 -34.27 -2.38
CA GLU A 28 -6.50 -34.25 -1.37
C GLU A 28 -6.04 -35.02 -0.12
N VAL A 29 -5.67 -34.28 0.90
CA VAL A 29 -5.66 -34.80 2.27
C VAL A 29 -7.03 -34.47 2.84
N ALA A 30 -7.84 -35.48 3.13
CA ALA A 30 -9.13 -35.32 3.79
C ALA A 30 -8.90 -34.71 5.17
N MET A 31 -9.04 -33.39 5.26
CA MET A 31 -9.04 -32.70 6.54
C MET A 31 -10.42 -32.82 7.18
N PRO A 32 -10.51 -32.95 8.52
CA PRO A 32 -11.81 -32.88 9.19
C PRO A 32 -12.50 -31.56 8.81
N PRO A 33 -13.86 -31.55 8.72
CA PRO A 33 -14.59 -30.35 8.42
C PRO A 33 -14.20 -29.27 9.44
N LEU A 34 -13.48 -28.27 8.95
CA LEU A 34 -13.18 -27.08 9.75
C LEU A 34 -14.51 -26.41 10.11
N PRO A 35 -14.66 -25.87 11.33
CA PRO A 35 -15.83 -25.07 11.65
C PRO A 35 -15.98 -23.99 10.56
N LEU A 36 -17.22 -23.70 10.18
CA LEU A 36 -17.55 -22.67 9.21
C LEU A 36 -16.91 -21.34 9.66
N ARG A 37 -15.75 -21.05 9.10
CA ARG A 37 -15.03 -19.80 9.36
C ARG A 37 -15.50 -18.78 8.34
N ASN A 38 -15.87 -17.61 8.80
CA ASN A 38 -16.18 -16.48 7.91
C ASN A 38 -14.95 -16.01 7.11
N ILE A 39 -13.75 -16.40 7.56
CA ILE A 39 -12.47 -16.14 6.94
C ILE A 39 -11.84 -17.45 6.52
N THR A 40 -11.49 -17.58 5.25
CA THR A 40 -10.86 -18.74 4.66
C THR A 40 -9.46 -18.40 4.12
N LEU A 41 -8.60 -19.40 3.96
CA LEU A 41 -7.27 -19.21 3.36
C LEU A 41 -7.31 -18.70 1.91
N SER A 42 -8.43 -18.85 1.23
CA SER A 42 -8.61 -18.31 -0.13
C SER A 42 -9.00 -16.83 -0.16
N ASP A 43 -9.32 -16.25 0.97
CA ASP A 43 -9.68 -14.84 1.06
C ASP A 43 -8.45 -13.97 0.89
N LYS A 44 -8.58 -12.92 0.08
CA LYS A 44 -7.54 -11.92 -0.13
C LYS A 44 -8.06 -10.59 0.36
N PHE A 45 -7.55 -10.14 1.50
CA PHE A 45 -7.85 -8.84 2.05
C PHE A 45 -6.76 -7.86 1.63
N PHE A 46 -7.16 -6.67 1.17
CA PHE A 46 -6.24 -5.69 0.61
C PHE A 46 -6.10 -4.47 1.52
N ASP A 47 -7.18 -4.07 2.21
CA ASP A 47 -7.13 -2.91 3.10
C ASP A 47 -8.02 -3.11 4.33
N VAL A 48 -7.70 -2.37 5.39
CA VAL A 48 -8.45 -2.32 6.65
C VAL A 48 -8.55 -0.87 7.13
N TRP A 49 -9.74 -0.46 7.56
CA TRP A 49 -9.96 0.86 8.12
C TRP A 49 -10.65 0.75 9.49
N PRO A 50 -9.92 0.95 10.58
CA PRO A 50 -10.51 1.02 11.92
C PRO A 50 -11.23 2.35 12.11
N THR A 51 -12.44 2.29 12.71
CA THR A 51 -13.25 3.47 13.05
C THR A 51 -13.42 3.64 14.57
N SER A 52 -13.03 2.63 15.34
CA SER A 52 -12.94 2.68 16.80
C SER A 52 -11.92 1.61 17.26
N PRO A 53 -11.58 1.52 18.55
CA PRO A 53 -10.72 0.46 19.07
C PRO A 53 -11.13 -0.95 18.63
N THR A 54 -12.44 -1.23 18.54
CA THR A 54 -12.97 -2.56 18.23
C THR A 54 -13.72 -2.66 16.92
N ARG A 55 -13.98 -1.52 16.24
CA ARG A 55 -14.74 -1.49 14.99
C ARG A 55 -13.83 -1.21 13.80
N ALA A 56 -13.88 -2.09 12.79
CA ALA A 56 -13.11 -1.93 11.57
C ALA A 56 -13.86 -2.49 10.35
N PHE A 57 -13.62 -1.85 9.19
CA PHE A 57 -13.96 -2.39 7.89
C PHE A 57 -12.74 -3.08 7.29
N ILE A 58 -12.95 -4.21 6.65
CA ILE A 58 -11.92 -4.94 5.90
C ILE A 58 -12.43 -5.16 4.49
N VAL A 59 -11.61 -4.86 3.49
CA VAL A 59 -11.97 -5.00 2.09
C VAL A 59 -11.00 -5.92 1.34
N GLY A 60 -11.48 -6.50 0.24
CA GLY A 60 -10.67 -7.44 -0.50
C GLY A 60 -11.23 -7.83 -1.87
N ASP A 61 -10.79 -9.00 -2.32
CA ASP A 61 -11.15 -9.56 -3.62
C ASP A 61 -12.65 -9.86 -3.72
N ARG A 62 -13.18 -9.88 -4.95
CA ARG A 62 -14.57 -10.23 -5.29
C ARG A 62 -15.62 -9.42 -4.53
N GLY A 63 -15.40 -8.11 -4.39
CA GLY A 63 -16.35 -7.21 -3.72
C GLY A 63 -16.53 -7.52 -2.23
N LYS A 64 -15.55 -8.17 -1.61
CA LYS A 64 -15.63 -8.52 -0.20
C LYS A 64 -15.48 -7.29 0.66
N VAL A 65 -16.49 -7.01 1.47
CA VAL A 65 -16.47 -6.00 2.53
C VAL A 65 -16.95 -6.67 3.81
N LEU A 66 -16.11 -6.67 4.83
CA LEU A 66 -16.42 -7.19 6.16
C LEU A 66 -16.45 -6.03 7.15
N LEU A 67 -17.36 -6.10 8.12
CA LEU A 67 -17.41 -5.23 9.28
C LEU A 67 -17.29 -6.08 10.55
N THR A 68 -16.41 -5.67 11.44
CA THR A 68 -16.38 -6.14 12.82
C THR A 68 -16.69 -4.97 13.76
N GLU A 69 -17.32 -5.27 14.90
CA GLU A 69 -17.65 -4.29 15.96
C GLU A 69 -17.07 -4.73 17.33
N ASP A 70 -16.39 -5.90 17.36
CA ASP A 70 -15.95 -6.58 18.58
C ASP A 70 -14.46 -6.96 18.56
N GLY A 71 -13.65 -6.22 17.81
CA GLY A 71 -12.21 -6.47 17.67
C GLY A 71 -11.91 -7.74 16.87
N GLY A 72 -12.75 -8.09 15.89
CA GLY A 72 -12.54 -9.25 15.01
C GLY A 72 -12.88 -10.59 15.64
N ARG A 73 -13.73 -10.61 16.67
CA ARG A 73 -14.32 -11.87 17.18
C ARG A 73 -15.41 -12.37 16.24
N THR A 74 -16.20 -11.42 15.69
CA THR A 74 -17.22 -11.71 14.67
C THR A 74 -17.11 -10.74 13.51
N PHE A 75 -17.57 -11.18 12.31
CA PHE A 75 -17.60 -10.38 11.10
C PHE A 75 -18.97 -10.45 10.44
N LYS A 76 -19.45 -9.31 9.99
CA LYS A 76 -20.63 -9.18 9.15
C LYS A 76 -20.18 -8.84 7.73
N ARG A 77 -20.59 -9.64 6.73
CA ARG A 77 -20.39 -9.30 5.32
C ARG A 77 -21.39 -8.22 4.90
N ILE A 78 -20.89 -7.20 4.22
CA ILE A 78 -21.68 -6.12 3.62
C ILE A 78 -21.70 -6.37 2.11
N ASP A 79 -22.89 -6.43 1.54
CA ASP A 79 -23.07 -6.50 0.09
C ASP A 79 -23.00 -5.09 -0.50
N ILE A 80 -22.05 -4.87 -1.39
CA ILE A 80 -21.85 -3.61 -2.09
C ILE A 80 -22.33 -3.65 -3.55
N GLY A 81 -23.01 -4.74 -3.96
CA GLY A 81 -23.62 -4.87 -5.27
C GLY A 81 -22.64 -5.08 -6.43
N THR A 82 -21.39 -5.49 -6.16
CA THR A 82 -20.39 -5.78 -7.20
C THR A 82 -19.45 -6.91 -6.77
N GLN A 83 -18.83 -7.56 -7.77
CA GLN A 83 -17.78 -8.58 -7.57
C GLN A 83 -16.39 -8.04 -7.94
N LEU A 84 -16.26 -6.75 -8.22
CA LEU A 84 -14.96 -6.13 -8.47
C LEU A 84 -14.11 -6.13 -7.19
N GLY A 85 -12.79 -6.33 -7.31
CA GLY A 85 -11.88 -6.22 -6.18
C GLY A 85 -11.84 -4.79 -5.62
N VAL A 86 -11.88 -4.69 -4.30
CA VAL A 86 -11.81 -3.43 -3.55
C VAL A 86 -10.42 -3.32 -2.96
N PHE A 87 -9.66 -2.31 -3.36
CA PHE A 87 -8.25 -2.16 -3.01
C PHE A 87 -8.02 -1.20 -1.85
N GLY A 88 -8.93 -0.23 -1.65
CA GLY A 88 -8.81 0.75 -0.59
C GLY A 88 -10.16 1.12 0.01
N ILE A 89 -10.16 1.43 1.31
CA ILE A 89 -11.31 1.93 2.06
C ILE A 89 -10.87 2.98 3.06
N GLN A 90 -11.68 4.03 3.22
CA GLN A 90 -11.50 5.03 4.25
C GLN A 90 -12.86 5.57 4.71
N MET A 91 -13.06 5.64 6.01
CA MET A 91 -14.15 6.41 6.62
C MET A 91 -13.58 7.77 7.00
N THR A 92 -14.31 8.84 6.67
CA THR A 92 -13.93 10.23 7.01
C THR A 92 -14.54 10.66 8.34
N ASP A 93 -15.64 10.03 8.72
CA ASP A 93 -16.34 10.15 9.99
C ASP A 93 -17.21 8.91 10.24
N ASP A 94 -18.05 8.93 11.27
CA ASP A 94 -18.93 7.81 11.65
C ASP A 94 -19.99 7.46 10.58
N GLN A 95 -20.30 8.37 9.66
CA GLN A 95 -21.34 8.20 8.63
C GLN A 95 -20.78 8.11 7.23
N ASN A 96 -19.73 8.87 6.93
CA ASN A 96 -19.21 9.03 5.58
C ASN A 96 -17.96 8.22 5.35
N GLY A 97 -17.87 7.63 4.16
CA GLY A 97 -16.68 6.89 3.76
C GLY A 97 -16.67 6.55 2.28
N TYR A 98 -15.49 6.12 1.82
CA TYR A 98 -15.22 5.83 0.43
C TYR A 98 -14.47 4.50 0.29
N LEU A 99 -14.66 3.85 -0.85
CA LEU A 99 -13.84 2.72 -1.28
C LEU A 99 -13.49 2.85 -2.76
N CYS A 100 -12.37 2.23 -3.14
CA CYS A 100 -11.90 2.20 -4.52
C CYS A 100 -11.40 0.82 -4.93
N GLY A 101 -11.26 0.57 -6.24
CA GLY A 101 -10.83 -0.73 -6.71
C GLY A 101 -10.71 -0.89 -8.22
N GLN A 102 -10.98 -2.11 -8.67
CA GLN A 102 -10.92 -2.54 -10.05
C GLN A 102 -11.89 -1.78 -10.95
N ASP A 103 -11.53 -1.62 -12.24
CA ASP A 103 -12.39 -1.07 -13.28
C ASP A 103 -12.99 0.29 -12.91
N GLY A 104 -12.17 1.17 -12.35
CA GLY A 104 -12.58 2.50 -11.92
C GLY A 104 -13.61 2.51 -10.80
N LEU A 105 -13.72 1.42 -10.04
CA LEU A 105 -14.66 1.35 -8.92
C LEU A 105 -14.36 2.45 -7.91
N VAL A 106 -15.34 3.30 -7.65
CA VAL A 106 -15.40 4.24 -6.54
C VAL A 106 -16.80 4.18 -5.95
N MET A 107 -16.90 3.99 -4.65
CA MET A 107 -18.20 4.01 -3.96
C MET A 107 -18.12 4.88 -2.71
N ARG A 108 -19.28 5.37 -2.28
CA ARG A 108 -19.45 6.19 -1.08
C ARG A 108 -20.57 5.65 -0.22
N THR A 109 -20.36 5.70 1.08
CA THR A 109 -21.40 5.55 2.10
C THR A 109 -21.72 6.88 2.77
N ARG A 110 -22.95 7.05 3.27
CA ARG A 110 -23.41 8.17 4.10
C ARG A 110 -24.21 7.68 5.32
N ASP A 111 -24.10 6.39 5.63
CA ASP A 111 -24.87 5.74 6.71
C ASP A 111 -23.99 4.82 7.58
N GLY A 112 -22.70 5.13 7.65
CA GLY A 112 -21.72 4.38 8.44
C GLY A 112 -21.37 3.02 7.83
N GLY A 113 -21.41 2.91 6.51
CA GLY A 113 -21.05 1.70 5.77
C GLY A 113 -22.15 0.65 5.68
N LYS A 114 -23.41 0.98 6.02
CA LYS A 114 -24.54 0.06 5.89
C LYS A 114 -24.92 -0.13 4.42
N THR A 115 -24.90 0.97 3.65
CA THR A 115 -25.11 0.95 2.20
C THR A 115 -24.01 1.72 1.47
N TRP A 116 -23.74 1.30 0.22
CA TRP A 116 -22.72 1.88 -0.62
C TRP A 116 -23.27 2.24 -1.99
N LYS A 117 -23.06 3.49 -2.42
CA LYS A 117 -23.50 3.99 -3.72
C LYS A 117 -22.27 4.13 -4.63
N ARG A 118 -22.35 3.53 -5.83
CA ARG A 118 -21.32 3.71 -6.87
C ARG A 118 -21.32 5.17 -7.37
N LEU A 119 -20.12 5.75 -7.47
CA LEU A 119 -19.86 7.06 -8.04
C LEU A 119 -19.38 6.93 -9.48
N ASP A 120 -19.61 7.97 -10.29
CA ASP A 120 -19.15 8.00 -11.68
C ASP A 120 -17.69 8.49 -11.76
N SER A 121 -16.77 7.56 -11.71
CA SER A 121 -15.33 7.86 -11.85
C SER A 121 -14.92 8.22 -13.27
N ARG A 122 -15.74 7.91 -14.28
CA ARG A 122 -15.45 8.07 -15.72
C ARG A 122 -14.12 7.48 -16.17
N THR A 123 -13.71 6.36 -15.57
CA THR A 123 -12.49 5.64 -15.93
C THR A 123 -12.70 4.13 -15.71
N HIS A 124 -11.94 3.33 -16.46
CA HIS A 124 -11.80 1.88 -16.28
C HIS A 124 -10.42 1.50 -15.74
N LEU A 125 -9.58 2.49 -15.43
CA LEU A 125 -8.27 2.24 -14.83
C LEU A 125 -8.44 1.70 -13.41
N PHE A 126 -7.53 0.87 -12.96
CA PHE A 126 -7.51 0.41 -11.58
C PHE A 126 -7.13 1.57 -10.66
N ILE A 127 -7.86 1.70 -9.56
CA ILE A 127 -7.62 2.71 -8.53
C ILE A 127 -7.11 1.96 -7.30
N PHE A 128 -5.83 2.13 -6.99
CA PHE A 128 -5.14 1.36 -5.94
C PHE A 128 -5.19 2.01 -4.57
N GLY A 129 -5.17 3.33 -4.51
CA GLY A 129 -5.14 4.08 -3.26
C GLY A 129 -6.11 5.24 -3.24
N LEU A 130 -6.52 5.59 -2.03
CA LEU A 130 -7.36 6.76 -1.76
C LEU A 130 -6.91 7.46 -0.47
N SER A 131 -7.14 8.78 -0.42
CA SER A 131 -6.96 9.58 0.78
C SER A 131 -7.97 10.72 0.81
N PHE A 132 -8.78 10.77 1.85
CA PHE A 132 -9.81 11.77 2.08
C PHE A 132 -9.52 12.51 3.38
N PRO A 133 -8.95 13.72 3.34
CA PRO A 133 -8.72 14.51 4.56
C PRO A 133 -10.02 14.97 5.24
N ASP A 134 -11.10 15.07 4.48
CA ASP A 134 -12.43 15.33 4.99
C ASP A 134 -13.53 14.70 4.10
N THR A 135 -14.81 14.95 4.39
CA THR A 135 -15.96 14.38 3.68
C THR A 135 -16.14 14.90 2.25
N ASN A 136 -15.55 16.03 1.91
CA ASN A 136 -15.73 16.67 0.61
C ASN A 136 -14.50 16.55 -0.28
N HIS A 137 -13.30 16.61 0.32
CA HIS A 137 -12.03 16.57 -0.40
C HIS A 137 -11.46 15.16 -0.40
N GLY A 138 -11.14 14.68 -1.57
CA GLY A 138 -10.57 13.33 -1.73
C GLY A 138 -9.66 13.20 -2.93
N TYR A 139 -8.70 12.28 -2.80
CA TYR A 139 -7.71 11.98 -3.81
C TYR A 139 -7.62 10.47 -3.99
N LEU A 140 -7.61 10.05 -5.26
CA LEU A 140 -7.52 8.64 -5.64
C LEU A 140 -6.40 8.49 -6.65
N VAL A 141 -5.63 7.43 -6.53
CA VAL A 141 -4.46 7.17 -7.39
C VAL A 141 -4.53 5.77 -7.99
N GLY A 142 -3.92 5.60 -9.17
CA GLY A 142 -4.03 4.33 -9.85
C GLY A 142 -3.13 4.17 -11.08
N ASP A 143 -3.59 3.31 -12.00
CA ASP A 143 -2.90 3.00 -13.25
C ASP A 143 -2.60 4.24 -14.08
N ARG A 144 -1.49 4.18 -14.86
CA ARG A 144 -1.09 5.20 -15.82
C ARG A 144 -0.95 6.58 -15.21
N ALA A 145 -0.30 6.66 -14.05
CA ALA A 145 -0.07 7.91 -13.32
C ALA A 145 -1.36 8.68 -12.98
N LEU A 146 -2.49 7.98 -12.90
CA LEU A 146 -3.79 8.59 -12.63
C LEU A 146 -3.81 9.19 -11.22
N VAL A 147 -4.18 10.46 -11.15
CA VAL A 147 -4.64 11.12 -9.93
C VAL A 147 -6.02 11.70 -10.19
N MET A 148 -6.98 11.34 -9.37
CA MET A 148 -8.32 11.93 -9.37
C MET A 148 -8.51 12.72 -8.09
N SER A 149 -9.10 13.90 -8.16
CA SER A 149 -9.46 14.69 -6.99
C SER A 149 -10.93 15.10 -7.03
N THR A 150 -11.53 15.20 -5.87
CA THR A 150 -12.89 15.74 -5.67
C THR A 150 -12.88 16.81 -4.58
N THR A 151 -13.79 17.77 -4.68
CA THR A 151 -14.04 18.81 -3.68
C THR A 151 -15.51 18.87 -3.27
N ASP A 152 -16.30 17.91 -3.76
CA ASP A 152 -17.76 17.83 -3.56
C ASP A 152 -18.21 16.43 -3.05
N GLY A 153 -17.28 15.71 -2.41
CA GLY A 153 -17.55 14.39 -1.86
C GLY A 153 -17.79 13.32 -2.92
N GLY A 154 -17.15 13.47 -4.09
CA GLY A 154 -17.20 12.50 -5.18
C GLY A 154 -18.42 12.63 -6.11
N GLU A 155 -19.20 13.72 -6.04
CA GLU A 155 -20.22 13.99 -7.05
C GLU A 155 -19.58 14.28 -8.41
N SER A 156 -18.35 14.86 -8.39
CA SER A 156 -17.51 15.00 -9.56
C SER A 156 -16.03 14.76 -9.26
N PHE A 157 -15.27 14.39 -10.31
CA PHE A 157 -13.83 14.15 -10.20
C PHE A 157 -13.07 14.94 -11.28
N ILE A 158 -12.00 15.60 -10.86
CA ILE A 158 -10.98 16.17 -11.76
C ILE A 158 -9.88 15.12 -11.90
N LYS A 159 -9.57 14.73 -13.15
CA LYS A 159 -8.53 13.74 -13.45
C LYS A 159 -7.28 14.44 -13.93
N ARG A 160 -6.14 13.96 -13.49
CA ARG A 160 -4.80 14.33 -13.93
C ARG A 160 -3.97 13.08 -14.12
N GLN A 161 -2.94 13.18 -14.96
CA GLN A 161 -1.89 12.17 -15.06
C GLN A 161 -0.57 12.83 -14.67
N LEU A 162 0.10 12.28 -13.67
CA LEU A 162 1.43 12.73 -13.23
C LEU A 162 2.48 12.09 -14.13
N GLN A 163 2.45 12.50 -15.42
CA GLN A 163 3.39 12.04 -16.42
C GLN A 163 4.72 12.79 -16.28
N ARG A 164 5.81 12.06 -16.46
CA ARG A 164 7.11 12.65 -16.65
C ARG A 164 7.44 12.70 -18.13
N LEU A 165 7.69 13.91 -18.64
CA LEU A 165 8.18 14.09 -19.99
C LEU A 165 9.67 13.76 -20.06
N PHE A 166 10.06 12.96 -21.03
CA PHE A 166 11.48 12.74 -21.29
C PHE A 166 12.08 13.95 -22.04
N PRO A 167 13.36 14.29 -21.76
CA PRO A 167 14.08 15.25 -22.57
C PRO A 167 14.06 14.84 -24.05
N PRO A 168 14.05 15.80 -25.00
CA PRO A 168 13.98 15.50 -26.44
C PRO A 168 15.06 14.52 -26.93
N GLU A 169 16.25 14.59 -26.32
CA GLU A 169 17.39 13.71 -26.67
C GLU A 169 17.14 12.23 -26.34
N ILE A 170 16.11 11.94 -25.57
CA ILE A 170 15.74 10.60 -25.12
C ILE A 170 14.45 10.14 -25.78
N SER A 171 13.59 11.06 -26.21
CA SER A 171 12.28 10.76 -26.79
C SER A 171 12.34 10.00 -28.12
N ASP A 172 13.47 10.03 -28.82
CA ASP A 172 13.67 9.30 -30.10
C ASP A 172 13.67 7.76 -29.95
N TYR A 173 13.75 7.23 -28.73
CA TYR A 173 13.92 5.79 -28.50
C TYR A 173 12.72 5.09 -27.90
N ALA A 174 11.71 5.80 -27.39
CA ALA A 174 10.58 5.22 -26.67
C ALA A 174 9.37 6.14 -26.64
N LEU A 175 8.43 5.86 -25.75
CA LEU A 175 7.31 6.77 -25.46
C LEU A 175 7.85 8.12 -24.97
N PRO A 176 7.24 9.24 -25.39
CA PRO A 176 7.71 10.59 -25.02
C PRO A 176 7.50 10.93 -23.55
N TYR A 177 6.87 10.03 -22.79
CA TYR A 177 6.56 10.20 -21.37
C TYR A 177 6.46 8.86 -20.66
N GLU A 178 6.53 8.91 -19.35
CA GLU A 178 6.35 7.80 -18.42
C GLU A 178 4.97 7.88 -17.76
N GLU A 179 4.29 6.75 -17.65
CA GLU A 179 2.99 6.59 -16.98
C GLU A 179 3.10 5.52 -15.87
N PRO A 180 3.79 5.82 -14.75
CA PRO A 180 3.95 4.83 -13.68
C PRO A 180 2.61 4.51 -13.02
N VAL A 181 2.47 3.31 -12.49
CA VAL A 181 1.37 3.00 -11.57
C VAL A 181 1.61 3.73 -10.26
N LEU A 182 0.57 4.43 -9.77
CA LEU A 182 0.56 5.05 -8.44
C LEU A 182 -0.21 4.13 -7.48
N TYR A 183 0.41 3.77 -6.37
CA TYR A 183 -0.16 2.77 -5.47
C TYR A 183 -0.79 3.37 -4.22
N SER A 184 -0.26 4.46 -3.71
CA SER A 184 -0.69 5.01 -2.42
C SER A 184 -0.68 6.53 -2.43
N ALA A 185 -1.62 7.10 -1.69
CA ALA A 185 -1.73 8.53 -1.41
C ALA A 185 -1.88 8.75 0.10
N SER A 186 -1.26 9.81 0.61
CA SER A 186 -1.39 10.24 2.01
C SER A 186 -1.57 11.75 2.05
N PHE A 187 -2.75 12.21 2.43
CA PHE A 187 -3.06 13.62 2.63
C PHE A 187 -3.29 13.89 4.10
N VAL A 188 -2.59 14.86 4.66
CA VAL A 188 -2.73 15.27 6.08
C VAL A 188 -3.73 16.39 6.27
N ASP A 189 -4.04 17.10 5.20
CA ASP A 189 -5.08 18.11 5.10
C ASP A 189 -5.53 18.29 3.63
N VAL A 190 -6.38 19.26 3.34
CA VAL A 190 -6.93 19.49 1.99
C VAL A 190 -5.90 19.98 0.99
N ASP A 191 -4.79 20.56 1.43
CA ASP A 191 -3.78 21.17 0.57
C ASP A 191 -2.52 20.30 0.46
N HIS A 192 -2.12 19.59 1.53
CA HIS A 192 -0.84 18.89 1.61
C HIS A 192 -1.01 17.38 1.48
N GLY A 193 -0.36 16.82 0.46
CA GLY A 193 -0.41 15.37 0.21
C GLY A 193 0.75 14.85 -0.63
N TRP A 194 0.94 13.53 -0.54
CA TRP A 194 1.99 12.79 -1.23
C TRP A 194 1.41 11.58 -1.91
N VAL A 195 1.98 11.24 -3.05
CA VAL A 195 1.67 10.00 -3.78
C VAL A 195 2.96 9.29 -4.16
N VAL A 196 2.91 7.96 -4.12
CA VAL A 196 4.06 7.11 -4.46
C VAL A 196 3.67 6.02 -5.45
N GLY A 197 4.67 5.53 -6.19
CA GLY A 197 4.42 4.54 -7.23
C GLY A 197 5.66 3.85 -7.76
N GLU A 198 5.50 3.33 -8.98
CA GLU A 198 6.56 2.62 -9.71
C GLU A 198 7.78 3.52 -9.95
N LEU A 199 8.93 2.86 -10.14
CA LEU A 199 10.19 3.50 -10.49
C LEU A 199 10.64 4.56 -9.47
N GLY A 200 10.29 4.35 -8.19
CA GLY A 200 10.64 5.25 -7.10
C GLY A 200 9.96 6.61 -7.16
N ARG A 201 8.86 6.74 -7.90
CA ARG A 201 8.19 8.03 -8.04
C ARG A 201 7.54 8.48 -6.74
N ILE A 202 7.85 9.71 -6.37
CA ILE A 202 7.28 10.42 -5.23
C ILE A 202 6.89 11.80 -5.71
N TRP A 203 5.61 12.15 -5.61
CA TRP A 203 5.12 13.50 -5.86
C TRP A 203 4.47 14.05 -4.60
N ALA A 204 4.65 15.35 -4.38
CA ALA A 204 3.98 16.10 -3.33
C ALA A 204 3.17 17.27 -3.91
N THR A 205 2.12 17.62 -3.21
CA THR A 205 1.34 18.84 -3.45
C THR A 205 1.20 19.65 -2.17
N GLU A 206 1.19 20.98 -2.30
CA GLU A 206 0.94 21.94 -1.22
C GLU A 206 -0.28 22.84 -1.52
N ASN A 207 -1.10 22.44 -2.51
CA ASN A 207 -2.24 23.24 -2.98
C ASN A 207 -3.42 22.38 -3.44
N GLY A 208 -3.64 21.23 -2.82
CA GLY A 208 -4.78 20.37 -3.09
C GLY A 208 -4.71 19.72 -4.48
N GLY A 209 -3.54 19.33 -4.93
CA GLY A 209 -3.34 18.65 -6.21
C GLY A 209 -3.48 19.55 -7.44
N LYS A 210 -3.52 20.88 -7.28
CA LYS A 210 -3.49 21.81 -8.42
C LYS A 210 -2.15 21.77 -9.15
N SER A 211 -1.06 21.59 -8.39
CA SER A 211 0.28 21.30 -8.91
C SER A 211 0.97 20.25 -8.07
N TRP A 212 1.94 19.55 -8.67
CA TRP A 212 2.70 18.47 -8.05
C TRP A 212 4.18 18.66 -8.30
N GLN A 213 5.01 18.33 -7.31
CA GLN A 213 6.47 18.40 -7.37
C GLN A 213 7.05 17.01 -7.13
N GLU A 214 8.03 16.61 -7.95
CA GLU A 214 8.79 15.39 -7.75
C GLU A 214 9.77 15.53 -6.57
N GLN A 215 9.86 14.51 -5.72
CA GLN A 215 10.69 14.55 -4.51
C GLN A 215 11.73 13.42 -4.41
N GLN A 216 11.75 12.46 -5.35
CA GLN A 216 12.68 11.33 -5.32
C GLN A 216 14.15 11.69 -5.56
N GLN A 217 14.46 12.89 -6.03
CA GLN A 217 15.81 13.30 -6.39
C GLN A 217 16.80 13.22 -5.23
N SER A 218 16.34 13.44 -3.99
CA SER A 218 17.17 13.34 -2.79
C SER A 218 17.65 11.92 -2.49
N LEU A 219 16.99 10.90 -3.06
CA LEU A 219 17.39 9.50 -2.91
C LEU A 219 18.54 9.10 -3.84
N LEU A 220 18.72 9.77 -4.98
CA LEU A 220 19.70 9.39 -5.99
C LEU A 220 21.14 9.36 -5.48
N PRO A 221 21.64 10.35 -4.71
CA PRO A 221 22.98 10.30 -4.15
C PRO A 221 23.19 9.16 -3.14
N GLN A 222 22.11 8.70 -2.52
CA GLN A 222 22.11 7.60 -1.54
C GLN A 222 21.98 6.23 -2.22
N TRP A 223 21.44 6.18 -3.43
CA TRP A 223 21.21 4.97 -4.18
C TRP A 223 22.50 4.49 -4.84
N LYS A 224 23.18 3.56 -4.19
CA LYS A 224 24.51 3.05 -4.61
C LYS A 224 24.41 1.83 -5.53
N ARG A 225 23.30 1.61 -6.21
CA ARG A 225 23.24 0.53 -7.19
C ARG A 225 24.18 0.85 -8.35
N PRO A 226 25.21 0.03 -8.63
CA PRO A 226 26.11 0.30 -9.72
C PRO A 226 25.33 0.27 -11.03
N LEU A 227 25.55 1.29 -11.88
CA LEU A 227 25.09 1.27 -13.24
C LEU A 227 25.78 0.12 -13.96
N GLY A 228 25.01 -0.70 -14.67
CA GLY A 228 25.56 -1.71 -15.57
C GLY A 228 26.27 -1.04 -16.76
N PRO A 229 27.10 -1.79 -17.50
CA PRO A 229 27.89 -1.24 -18.62
C PRO A 229 27.04 -0.66 -19.75
N ASN A 230 25.75 -0.97 -19.78
CA ASN A 230 24.77 -0.48 -20.76
C ASN A 230 23.73 0.47 -20.15
N ASP A 231 23.86 0.84 -18.89
CA ASP A 231 22.93 1.75 -18.23
C ASP A 231 23.37 3.20 -18.49
N ASP A 232 22.43 4.01 -18.92
CA ASP A 232 22.64 5.44 -19.11
C ASP A 232 22.39 6.18 -17.79
N ALA A 233 23.37 6.94 -17.33
CA ALA A 233 23.30 7.70 -16.09
C ALA A 233 22.12 8.71 -16.06
N ARG A 234 21.63 9.13 -17.24
CA ARG A 234 20.44 9.99 -17.35
C ARG A 234 19.17 9.32 -16.88
N PHE A 235 19.17 8.00 -16.77
CA PHE A 235 18.05 7.18 -16.29
C PHE A 235 18.31 6.56 -14.91
N ALA A 236 19.26 7.08 -14.15
CA ALA A 236 19.62 6.53 -12.85
C ALA A 236 18.42 6.47 -11.87
N ASP A 237 17.50 7.41 -11.99
CA ASP A 237 16.28 7.46 -11.18
C ASP A 237 15.25 6.36 -11.53
N PHE A 238 15.33 5.75 -12.72
CA PHE A 238 14.52 4.55 -13.06
C PHE A 238 14.99 3.29 -12.36
N LEU A 239 16.15 3.35 -11.70
CA LEU A 239 16.67 2.25 -10.89
C LEU A 239 16.16 2.30 -9.45
N LEU A 240 15.52 3.40 -9.03
CA LEU A 240 14.91 3.49 -7.71
C LEU A 240 13.81 2.43 -7.55
N PRO A 241 13.64 1.86 -6.34
CA PRO A 241 12.64 0.83 -6.10
C PRO A 241 11.23 1.40 -6.21
N THR A 242 10.27 0.58 -6.64
CA THR A 242 8.85 0.90 -6.54
C THR A 242 8.45 1.04 -5.09
N PHE A 243 7.73 2.12 -4.75
CA PHE A 243 7.10 2.31 -3.45
C PHE A 243 5.62 1.96 -3.53
N PHE A 244 5.16 1.08 -2.63
CA PHE A 244 3.78 0.60 -2.60
C PHE A 244 2.89 1.36 -1.62
N SER A 245 3.47 1.92 -0.56
CA SER A 245 2.71 2.61 0.48
C SER A 245 3.46 3.81 1.00
N VAL A 246 2.70 4.86 1.33
CA VAL A 246 3.19 6.09 1.97
C VAL A 246 2.25 6.47 3.11
N SER A 247 2.82 6.88 4.23
CA SER A 247 2.10 7.35 5.40
C SER A 247 2.75 8.62 5.93
N PHE A 248 1.97 9.68 6.07
CA PHE A 248 2.36 10.91 6.74
C PHE A 248 1.48 11.12 7.96
N ARG A 249 2.11 11.44 9.11
CA ARG A 249 1.38 11.77 10.34
C ARG A 249 1.09 13.27 10.46
N ASP A 250 1.88 14.10 9.78
CA ASP A 250 1.75 15.55 9.70
C ASP A 250 2.45 16.06 8.42
N GLN A 251 2.49 17.38 8.21
CA GLN A 251 3.10 17.98 7.02
C GLN A 251 4.62 17.78 6.90
N LYS A 252 5.30 17.25 7.92
CA LYS A 252 6.76 17.09 7.94
C LYS A 252 7.21 15.64 7.99
N HIS A 253 6.53 14.83 8.81
CA HIS A 253 7.01 13.49 9.13
C HIS A 253 6.26 12.44 8.33
N GLY A 254 6.99 11.75 7.49
CA GLY A 254 6.45 10.72 6.62
C GLY A 254 7.41 9.55 6.41
N ALA A 255 6.84 8.42 5.98
CA ALA A 255 7.60 7.25 5.57
C ALA A 255 6.93 6.57 4.39
N ALA A 256 7.72 5.90 3.54
CA ALA A 256 7.22 5.06 2.47
C ALA A 256 7.99 3.74 2.42
N CYS A 257 7.33 2.69 1.93
CA CYS A 257 7.93 1.36 1.80
C CYS A 257 7.64 0.74 0.43
N GLY A 258 8.45 -0.25 0.05
CA GLY A 258 8.29 -0.83 -1.27
C GLY A 258 9.10 -2.08 -1.55
N LEU A 259 9.46 -2.24 -2.82
CA LEU A 259 10.24 -3.36 -3.32
C LEU A 259 11.58 -3.51 -2.59
N GLU A 260 12.07 -4.74 -2.55
CA GLU A 260 13.35 -5.11 -1.93
C GLU A 260 13.46 -4.70 -0.44
N GLY A 261 12.32 -4.57 0.27
CA GLY A 261 12.29 -4.24 1.70
C GLY A 261 12.70 -2.81 2.04
N TRP A 262 12.74 -1.93 1.05
CA TRP A 262 13.14 -0.55 1.27
C TRP A 262 12.10 0.23 2.06
N VAL A 263 12.58 0.95 3.05
CA VAL A 263 11.84 2.00 3.76
C VAL A 263 12.61 3.30 3.64
N ILE A 264 11.90 4.36 3.31
CA ILE A 264 12.42 5.73 3.29
C ILE A 264 11.63 6.59 4.26
N GLN A 265 12.28 7.61 4.83
CA GLN A 265 11.69 8.54 5.80
C GLN A 265 12.05 9.98 5.47
N THR A 266 11.18 10.90 5.90
CA THR A 266 11.38 12.34 5.83
C THR A 266 10.92 13.02 7.11
N ASP A 267 11.59 14.12 7.47
CA ASP A 267 11.25 15.01 8.60
C ASP A 267 10.98 16.44 8.14
N ASP A 268 10.97 16.68 6.83
CA ASP A 268 10.83 18.01 6.22
C ASP A 268 9.76 18.08 5.12
N GLY A 269 8.81 17.15 5.13
CA GLY A 269 7.71 17.08 4.16
C GLY A 269 8.13 16.53 2.81
N GLY A 270 9.18 15.71 2.78
CA GLY A 270 9.67 15.05 1.58
C GLY A 270 10.62 15.92 0.74
N LYS A 271 11.04 17.09 1.23
CA LYS A 271 12.11 17.86 0.59
C LYS A 271 13.39 17.05 0.58
N THR A 272 13.60 16.27 1.65
CA THR A 272 14.68 15.29 1.77
C THR A 272 14.11 13.95 2.21
N TRP A 273 14.34 12.91 1.42
CA TRP A 273 14.06 11.52 1.77
C TRP A 273 15.36 10.77 2.06
N ASN A 274 15.36 9.95 3.10
CA ASN A 274 16.49 9.12 3.50
C ASN A 274 16.10 7.65 3.57
N PHE A 275 16.97 6.74 3.13
CA PHE A 275 16.79 5.32 3.37
C PHE A 275 16.95 5.02 4.86
N ALA A 276 15.87 4.61 5.50
CA ALA A 276 15.81 4.34 6.94
C ALA A 276 16.03 2.87 7.29
N HIS A 277 15.56 1.96 6.43
CA HIS A 277 15.79 0.54 6.54
C HIS A 277 16.34 0.03 5.22
N GLN A 278 17.51 -0.58 5.29
CA GLN A 278 18.07 -1.38 4.22
C GLN A 278 18.06 -2.82 4.71
N ALA A 279 17.26 -3.65 4.09
CA ALA A 279 17.40 -5.08 4.21
C ALA A 279 18.69 -5.47 3.46
N ASP A 280 19.83 -5.34 4.09
CA ASP A 280 21.19 -5.51 3.57
C ASP A 280 21.68 -4.41 2.60
N LYS A 281 22.99 -4.16 2.67
CA LYS A 281 23.67 -3.29 1.71
C LYS A 281 23.49 -3.89 0.30
N PRO A 282 23.19 -3.11 -0.73
CA PRO A 282 23.17 -3.60 -2.10
C PRO A 282 24.45 -4.37 -2.40
N GLY A 283 24.34 -5.66 -2.74
CA GLY A 283 25.49 -6.54 -3.02
C GLY A 283 26.01 -7.35 -1.83
N ALA A 284 25.38 -7.28 -0.64
CA ALA A 284 25.68 -8.23 0.43
C ALA A 284 25.22 -9.65 0.01
N PRO A 285 26.05 -10.70 0.24
CA PRO A 285 25.62 -12.07 -0.02
C PRO A 285 24.40 -12.43 0.83
N LEU A 286 23.49 -13.24 0.27
CA LEU A 286 22.31 -13.79 0.99
C LEU A 286 22.65 -14.64 2.22
N ASP A 287 23.93 -14.79 2.55
CA ASP A 287 24.50 -15.78 3.46
C ASP A 287 24.78 -15.26 4.87
N THR A 288 24.50 -13.99 5.19
CA THR A 288 24.65 -13.52 6.58
C THR A 288 23.42 -13.86 7.42
N LEU A 289 23.19 -15.17 7.56
CA LEU A 289 22.12 -15.74 8.34
C LEU A 289 22.49 -15.72 9.82
N VAL A 290 21.74 -15.02 10.65
CA VAL A 290 21.85 -15.16 12.10
C VAL A 290 21.28 -16.52 12.50
N PRO A 291 22.05 -17.46 13.05
CA PRO A 291 21.57 -18.75 13.47
C PRO A 291 20.43 -18.61 14.50
N GLY A 292 19.25 -19.18 14.19
CA GLY A 292 18.12 -19.21 15.11
C GLY A 292 17.06 -18.12 14.91
N ALA A 293 17.26 -17.16 14.03
CA ALA A 293 16.21 -16.23 13.61
C ALA A 293 15.37 -16.86 12.48
N VAL A 294 14.05 -16.66 12.52
CA VAL A 294 13.20 -16.88 11.33
C VAL A 294 13.71 -15.92 10.26
N GLN A 295 14.34 -16.48 9.24
CA GLN A 295 14.99 -15.68 8.21
C GLN A 295 13.92 -15.06 7.34
N ILE A 296 13.75 -13.76 7.47
CA ILE A 296 13.03 -12.96 6.50
C ILE A 296 14.02 -12.73 5.37
N PRO A 297 13.64 -13.05 4.13
CA PRO A 297 14.48 -12.68 3.00
C PRO A 297 14.80 -11.20 3.08
N ALA A 298 16.07 -10.86 3.08
CA ALA A 298 16.55 -9.47 3.22
C ALA A 298 16.06 -8.52 2.09
N ARG A 299 15.18 -8.99 1.22
CA ARG A 299 14.60 -8.28 0.08
C ARG A 299 13.10 -8.52 -0.06
N ASP A 300 12.44 -8.87 1.04
CA ASP A 300 10.99 -9.10 1.01
C ASP A 300 10.24 -7.80 0.71
N PRO A 301 9.45 -7.71 -0.37
CA PRO A 301 8.66 -6.52 -0.67
C PRO A 301 7.76 -6.14 0.49
N LEU A 302 7.74 -4.85 0.85
CA LEU A 302 6.85 -4.29 1.86
C LEU A 302 5.67 -3.62 1.17
N PHE A 303 4.45 -4.01 1.54
CA PHE A 303 3.22 -3.56 0.88
C PHE A 303 2.53 -2.41 1.58
N SER A 304 2.69 -2.30 2.89
CA SER A 304 2.04 -1.27 3.68
C SER A 304 2.97 -0.70 4.74
N ILE A 305 2.79 0.59 5.02
CA ILE A 305 3.42 1.29 6.13
C ILE A 305 2.38 2.20 6.78
N ASP A 306 2.37 2.23 8.12
CA ASP A 306 1.52 3.10 8.92
C ASP A 306 2.34 3.78 10.01
N LEU A 307 2.25 5.12 10.08
CA LEU A 307 2.81 5.93 11.16
C LEU A 307 1.66 6.34 12.09
N PHE A 308 1.72 5.97 13.37
CA PHE A 308 0.63 6.13 14.32
C PHE A 308 1.12 6.52 15.71
N GLY A 309 0.24 6.99 16.57
CA GLY A 309 0.46 7.18 17.99
C GLY A 309 1.72 8.01 18.36
N GLY A 310 2.02 9.07 17.59
CA GLY A 310 3.23 9.87 17.77
C GLY A 310 4.40 9.32 16.97
N ASP A 311 5.41 8.72 17.64
CA ASP A 311 6.64 8.24 16.99
C ASP A 311 6.64 6.72 16.73
N GLN A 312 5.45 6.10 16.62
CA GLN A 312 5.33 4.69 16.30
C GLN A 312 5.14 4.48 14.79
N GLY A 313 5.57 3.33 14.31
CA GLY A 313 5.38 2.94 12.92
C GLY A 313 5.48 1.44 12.75
N MET A 314 4.74 0.91 11.79
CA MET A 314 4.76 -0.50 11.41
C MET A 314 4.67 -0.64 9.90
N SER A 315 5.35 -1.65 9.35
CA SER A 315 5.28 -2.00 7.92
C SER A 315 5.11 -3.50 7.75
N THR A 316 4.38 -3.92 6.72
CA THR A 316 4.08 -5.34 6.43
C THR A 316 4.45 -5.73 5.01
N GLY A 317 4.75 -7.01 4.79
CA GLY A 317 5.30 -7.49 3.52
C GLY A 317 4.85 -8.87 3.05
N LEU A 318 5.50 -9.33 1.95
CA LEU A 318 5.08 -10.46 1.11
C LEU A 318 5.07 -11.80 1.85
N THR A 319 6.10 -12.11 2.63
CA THR A 319 6.23 -13.42 3.31
C THR A 319 5.83 -13.36 4.78
N GLY A 320 4.91 -12.46 5.14
CA GLY A 320 4.53 -12.24 6.52
C GLY A 320 5.52 -11.36 7.28
N THR A 321 6.40 -10.68 6.56
CA THR A 321 7.35 -9.72 7.14
C THR A 321 6.61 -8.61 7.84
N VAL A 322 7.03 -8.29 9.08
CA VAL A 322 6.58 -7.12 9.81
C VAL A 322 7.78 -6.39 10.36
N LEU A 323 7.85 -5.09 10.08
CA LEU A 323 8.86 -4.19 10.63
C LEU A 323 8.19 -3.20 11.59
N ARG A 324 8.92 -2.84 12.63
CA ARG A 324 8.53 -1.81 13.60
C ARG A 324 9.58 -0.69 13.65
N LEU A 325 9.11 0.55 13.68
CA LEU A 325 9.94 1.72 13.92
C LEU A 325 10.48 1.68 15.36
N GLN A 326 11.79 1.76 15.49
CA GLN A 326 12.50 1.77 16.77
C GLN A 326 12.70 3.21 17.27
N PRO A 327 12.90 3.42 18.59
CA PRO A 327 13.12 4.75 19.15
C PRO A 327 14.33 5.51 18.57
N ASN A 328 15.29 4.81 17.97
CA ASN A 328 16.43 5.40 17.28
C ASN A 328 16.18 5.75 15.81
N GLY A 329 14.94 5.65 15.34
CA GLY A 329 14.56 5.92 13.96
C GLY A 329 14.82 4.78 12.96
N ALA A 330 15.40 3.67 13.39
CA ALA A 330 15.62 2.51 12.53
C ALA A 330 14.37 1.63 12.46
N TRP A 331 14.18 0.92 11.35
CA TRP A 331 13.16 -0.11 11.22
C TRP A 331 13.78 -1.49 11.44
N ALA A 332 13.15 -2.28 12.29
CA ALA A 332 13.61 -3.62 12.62
C ALA A 332 12.47 -4.63 12.57
N HIS A 333 12.80 -5.89 12.32
CA HIS A 333 11.83 -6.98 12.36
C HIS A 333 11.11 -7.03 13.71
N ASP A 334 9.78 -7.17 13.66
CA ASP A 334 8.94 -7.30 14.84
C ASP A 334 8.61 -8.77 15.14
N PRO A 335 9.23 -9.39 16.14
CA PRO A 335 8.98 -10.78 16.49
C PRO A 335 7.67 -11.01 17.25
N SER A 336 6.95 -9.95 17.64
CA SER A 336 5.68 -10.07 18.38
C SER A 336 4.52 -10.54 17.51
N VAL A 337 4.64 -10.36 16.20
CA VAL A 337 3.62 -10.80 15.24
C VAL A 337 3.76 -12.31 15.03
N PRO A 338 2.67 -13.10 15.15
CA PRO A 338 2.72 -14.51 14.84
C PRO A 338 3.23 -14.78 13.43
N ALA A 339 4.03 -15.82 13.25
CA ALA A 339 4.55 -16.18 11.93
C ALA A 339 3.40 -16.48 10.96
N VAL A 340 3.30 -15.69 9.91
CA VAL A 340 2.32 -15.81 8.83
C VAL A 340 3.07 -16.07 7.53
N PRO A 341 2.92 -17.23 6.88
CA PRO A 341 3.66 -17.54 5.65
C PRO A 341 2.99 -16.96 4.39
N PHE A 342 2.12 -15.97 4.53
CA PHE A 342 1.34 -15.36 3.46
C PHE A 342 1.53 -13.85 3.41
N PRO A 343 1.23 -13.21 2.26
CA PRO A 343 1.28 -11.77 2.14
C PRO A 343 0.42 -11.06 3.19
N LEU A 344 1.01 -10.09 3.87
CA LEU A 344 0.35 -9.13 4.72
C LEU A 344 0.22 -7.82 3.94
N SER A 345 -0.99 -7.54 3.48
CA SER A 345 -1.28 -6.48 2.51
C SER A 345 -1.35 -5.10 3.14
N GLN A 346 -1.87 -5.02 4.38
CA GLN A 346 -2.09 -3.74 5.05
C GLN A 346 -1.91 -3.86 6.56
N VAL A 347 -1.31 -2.83 7.15
CA VAL A 347 -1.34 -2.54 8.58
C VAL A 347 -1.97 -1.17 8.81
N ARG A 348 -2.85 -1.06 9.81
CA ARG A 348 -3.47 0.22 10.17
C ARG A 348 -3.79 0.24 11.66
N PHE A 349 -3.43 1.34 12.31
CA PHE A 349 -3.76 1.59 13.69
C PHE A 349 -4.86 2.65 13.81
N PHE A 350 -5.80 2.43 14.75
CA PHE A 350 -6.80 3.42 15.13
C PHE A 350 -6.18 4.47 16.05
N ASP A 351 -5.37 4.00 17.00
CA ASP A 351 -4.66 4.80 18.01
C ASP A 351 -3.31 4.15 18.34
N ALA A 352 -2.63 4.63 19.37
CA ALA A 352 -1.34 4.09 19.79
C ALA A 352 -1.39 2.63 20.27
N THR A 353 -2.56 2.06 20.53
CA THR A 353 -2.75 0.74 21.14
C THR A 353 -3.54 -0.24 20.29
N HIS A 354 -4.53 0.21 19.54
CA HIS A 354 -5.43 -0.64 18.78
C HIS A 354 -5.09 -0.63 17.29
N GLY A 355 -4.77 -1.80 16.76
CA GLY A 355 -4.34 -1.93 15.37
C GLY A 355 -4.74 -3.26 14.73
N TRP A 356 -4.64 -3.27 13.42
CA TRP A 356 -5.04 -4.37 12.55
C TRP A 356 -3.95 -4.66 11.53
N ILE A 357 -3.76 -5.93 11.22
CA ILE A 357 -3.01 -6.38 10.04
C ILE A 357 -3.93 -7.29 9.25
N VAL A 358 -4.02 -7.06 7.94
CA VAL A 358 -4.77 -7.93 7.03
C VAL A 358 -3.90 -8.41 5.88
N GLY A 359 -4.28 -9.57 5.34
CA GLY A 359 -3.56 -10.16 4.22
C GLY A 359 -4.30 -11.38 3.67
N TYR A 360 -3.55 -12.29 3.05
CA TYR A 360 -4.15 -13.49 2.45
C TYR A 360 -4.53 -14.49 3.54
N GLY A 361 -5.83 -14.77 3.66
CA GLY A 361 -6.39 -15.66 4.67
C GLY A 361 -6.14 -15.23 6.12
N THR A 362 -5.75 -13.97 6.34
CA THR A 362 -5.25 -13.51 7.63
C THR A 362 -5.86 -12.17 8.01
N ILE A 363 -6.36 -12.11 9.24
CA ILE A 363 -6.70 -10.87 9.94
C ILE A 363 -6.13 -10.99 11.34
N LEU A 364 -5.28 -10.05 11.74
CA LEU A 364 -4.72 -9.93 13.08
C LEU A 364 -5.21 -8.65 13.74
N TYR A 365 -5.38 -8.70 15.05
CA TYR A 365 -5.79 -7.57 15.87
C TYR A 365 -4.92 -7.47 17.11
N THR A 366 -4.58 -6.24 17.48
CA THR A 366 -3.88 -5.89 18.72
C THR A 366 -4.65 -4.83 19.52
N GLU A 367 -4.51 -4.87 20.85
CA GLU A 367 -5.06 -3.87 21.79
C GLU A 367 -3.98 -3.29 22.72
N ASP A 368 -2.70 -3.59 22.44
CA ASP A 368 -1.56 -3.20 23.28
C ASP A 368 -0.41 -2.56 22.48
N GLY A 369 -0.74 -1.97 21.33
CA GLY A 369 0.23 -1.30 20.44
C GLY A 369 1.10 -2.28 19.67
N GLY A 370 0.59 -3.49 19.43
CA GLY A 370 1.28 -4.53 18.67
C GLY A 370 2.32 -5.29 19.49
N LYS A 371 2.27 -5.25 20.83
CA LYS A 371 3.10 -6.11 21.68
C LYS A 371 2.63 -7.54 21.63
N THR A 372 1.31 -7.74 21.47
CA THR A 372 0.69 -9.04 21.22
C THR A 372 -0.35 -8.92 20.10
N TRP A 373 -0.50 -10.00 19.34
CA TRP A 373 -1.44 -10.08 18.22
C TRP A 373 -2.31 -11.33 18.32
N ARG A 374 -3.59 -11.16 18.03
CA ARG A 374 -4.56 -12.23 18.00
C ARG A 374 -5.07 -12.46 16.58
N TYR A 375 -5.10 -13.73 16.16
CA TYR A 375 -5.80 -14.11 14.94
C TYR A 375 -7.32 -13.92 15.10
N CYS A 376 -7.92 -13.24 14.13
CA CYS A 376 -9.36 -13.12 14.02
C CYS A 376 -9.89 -14.28 13.16
N GLN A 377 -10.71 -15.13 13.75
CA GLN A 377 -11.16 -16.38 13.10
C GLN A 377 -12.56 -16.28 12.48
N GLY A 378 -13.33 -15.25 12.79
CA GLY A 378 -14.68 -14.99 12.30
C GLY A 378 -15.71 -16.00 12.85
#